data_37bc1023e04224d8b89c3eaf4a7e2d5e
#
_entry.id   37bc1023e04224d8b89c3eaf4a7e2d5e
#
_cell.length_a   1.000
_cell.length_b   1.000
_cell.length_c   1.000
_cell.angle_alpha   90.00
_cell.angle_beta   90.00
_cell.angle_gamma   90.00
#
_symmetry.space_group_name_H-M   'P 1'
#
loop_
_entity.id
_entity.type
_entity.pdbx_description
1 polymer ?
#
loop_
_entity_poly.entity_id
_entity_poly.type
_entity_poly.pdbx_seq_one_letter_code
_entity_poly.pdbx_strand_id
1 'polypeptide(L)'
;MQKEDLGRLLEYTVWANHRILRPVATLTVAEFKKDMGSSHGGLRGTLAHMVDSDLLWLERWKGMSPRDLIDEGEFPDVVALRDRWTLVEKHRDAWFKGLRPSEVSEPVQYKSRDGKSHEAPLYQLIEHVVNHSTYHRGQITTLLRKIGAKTVATDMVIWDREAKIKAKRREG
;
A
#
# COMPACT_ATOMS: atom_id res chain seq x y z
N MET A 1 -15.15 -3.63 14.19
CA MET A 1 -14.96 -3.99 12.76
C MET A 1 -14.76 -5.48 12.68
N GLN A 2 -15.38 -6.16 11.72
CA GLN A 2 -15.21 -7.60 11.55
C GLN A 2 -13.95 -7.88 10.70
N LYS A 3 -13.39 -9.09 10.82
CA LYS A 3 -12.22 -9.51 10.03
C LYS A 3 -12.48 -9.38 8.52
N GLU A 4 -13.68 -9.73 8.08
CA GLU A 4 -14.13 -9.67 6.68
C GLU A 4 -14.10 -8.23 6.14
N ASP A 5 -14.51 -7.24 6.94
CA ASP A 5 -14.46 -5.82 6.55
C ASP A 5 -13.01 -5.37 6.31
N LEU A 6 -12.10 -5.77 7.20
CA LEU A 6 -10.67 -5.48 7.07
C LEU A 6 -10.05 -6.18 5.85
N GLY A 7 -10.42 -7.43 5.61
CA GLY A 7 -9.99 -8.17 4.41
C GLY A 7 -10.39 -7.44 3.14
N ARG A 8 -11.62 -6.94 3.07
CA ARG A 8 -12.12 -6.14 1.95
C ARG A 8 -11.35 -4.83 1.77
N LEU A 9 -10.99 -4.14 2.85
CA LEU A 9 -10.16 -2.93 2.79
C LEU A 9 -8.76 -3.22 2.26
N LEU A 10 -8.15 -4.33 2.67
CA LEU A 10 -6.84 -4.76 2.18
C LEU A 10 -6.89 -5.14 0.69
N GLU A 11 -7.92 -5.86 0.25
CA GLU A 11 -8.13 -6.18 -1.18
C GLU A 11 -8.31 -4.93 -2.04
N TYR A 12 -9.11 -3.97 -1.57
CA TYR A 12 -9.22 -2.67 -2.22
C TYR A 12 -7.86 -1.98 -2.33
N THR A 13 -7.06 -2.00 -1.26
CA THR A 13 -5.75 -1.34 -1.24
C THR A 13 -4.81 -1.96 -2.27
N VAL A 14 -4.75 -3.28 -2.37
CA VAL A 14 -4.00 -4.00 -3.42
C VAL A 14 -4.46 -3.57 -4.82
N TRP A 15 -5.76 -3.61 -5.08
CA TRP A 15 -6.30 -3.17 -6.37
C TRP A 15 -5.92 -1.74 -6.73
N ALA A 16 -6.03 -0.82 -5.76
CA ALA A 16 -5.72 0.59 -5.97
C ALA A 16 -4.23 0.84 -6.19
N ASN A 17 -3.35 0.14 -5.44
CA ASN A 17 -1.91 0.20 -5.60
C ASN A 17 -1.47 -0.31 -6.98
N HIS A 18 -1.96 -1.47 -7.40
CA HIS A 18 -1.68 -1.99 -8.75
C HIS A 18 -2.25 -1.10 -9.86
N ARG A 19 -3.39 -0.45 -9.60
CA ARG A 19 -4.00 0.44 -10.57
C ARG A 19 -3.19 1.72 -10.77
N ILE A 20 -2.65 2.33 -9.70
CA ILE A 20 -1.81 3.53 -9.80
C ILE A 20 -0.45 3.23 -10.43
N LEU A 21 0.07 2.00 -10.34
CA LEU A 21 1.30 1.61 -11.00
C LEU A 21 1.19 1.53 -12.53
N ARG A 22 -0.02 1.36 -13.09
CA ARG A 22 -0.22 1.28 -14.55
C ARG A 22 0.31 2.50 -15.30
N PRO A 23 -0.10 3.74 -14.98
CA PRO A 23 0.49 4.93 -15.61
C PRO A 23 1.96 5.11 -15.27
N VAL A 24 2.42 4.76 -14.06
CA VAL A 24 3.85 4.84 -13.70
C VAL A 24 4.68 3.91 -14.60
N ALA A 25 4.18 2.74 -14.94
CA ALA A 25 4.86 1.77 -15.81
C ALA A 25 5.04 2.25 -17.26
N THR A 26 4.38 3.33 -17.68
CA THR A 26 4.58 3.92 -19.01
C THR A 26 5.68 5.00 -19.04
N LEU A 27 6.23 5.35 -17.89
CA LEU A 27 7.26 6.37 -17.77
C LEU A 27 8.64 5.83 -18.15
N THR A 28 9.49 6.70 -18.64
CA THR A 28 10.92 6.41 -18.74
C THR A 28 11.55 6.29 -17.35
N VAL A 29 12.68 5.61 -17.25
CA VAL A 29 13.43 5.51 -15.99
C VAL A 29 13.83 6.89 -15.45
N ALA A 30 14.15 7.83 -16.34
CA ALA A 30 14.49 9.21 -15.96
C ALA A 30 13.29 9.94 -15.32
N GLU A 31 12.10 9.82 -15.89
CA GLU A 31 10.87 10.39 -15.33
C GLU A 31 10.49 9.73 -14.00
N PHE A 32 10.62 8.41 -13.89
CA PHE A 32 10.35 7.67 -12.65
C PHE A 32 11.27 8.12 -11.51
N LYS A 33 12.55 8.37 -11.79
CA LYS A 33 13.56 8.80 -10.80
C LYS A 33 13.63 10.31 -10.58
N LYS A 34 12.90 11.09 -11.37
CA LYS A 34 12.97 12.55 -11.32
C LYS A 34 12.62 13.09 -9.93
N ASP A 35 13.51 13.90 -9.37
CA ASP A 35 13.16 14.70 -8.19
C ASP A 35 12.19 15.81 -8.60
N MET A 36 11.11 15.92 -7.87
CA MET A 36 10.00 16.83 -8.13
C MET A 36 9.73 17.76 -6.94
N GLY A 37 10.61 17.78 -5.95
CA GLY A 37 10.50 18.60 -4.74
C GLY A 37 9.32 18.20 -3.85
N SER A 38 8.91 16.93 -3.87
CA SER A 38 7.87 16.41 -2.94
C SER A 38 8.51 15.91 -1.64
N SER A 39 7.68 15.61 -0.63
CA SER A 39 8.14 15.10 0.68
C SER A 39 8.99 13.83 0.60
N HIS A 40 8.90 13.08 -0.50
CA HIS A 40 9.71 11.91 -0.81
C HIS A 40 10.46 12.06 -2.14
N GLY A 41 10.91 13.27 -2.49
CA GLY A 41 11.60 13.58 -3.73
C GLY A 41 10.68 13.56 -4.96
N GLY A 42 10.17 12.40 -5.35
CA GLY A 42 9.33 12.23 -6.54
C GLY A 42 8.53 10.95 -6.55
N LEU A 43 8.22 10.44 -7.75
CA LEU A 43 7.42 9.24 -7.93
C LEU A 43 8.10 8.01 -7.30
N ARG A 44 9.38 7.79 -7.59
CA ARG A 44 10.14 6.66 -7.04
C ARG A 44 10.13 6.68 -5.52
N GLY A 45 10.54 7.77 -4.90
CA GLY A 45 10.62 7.87 -3.44
C GLY A 45 9.26 7.75 -2.76
N THR A 46 8.18 8.33 -3.33
CA THR A 46 6.83 8.18 -2.76
C THR A 46 6.34 6.74 -2.84
N LEU A 47 6.58 6.05 -3.96
CA LEU A 47 6.21 4.64 -4.11
C LEU A 47 7.06 3.72 -3.24
N ALA A 48 8.37 3.96 -3.13
CA ALA A 48 9.26 3.24 -2.23
C ALA A 48 8.81 3.38 -0.77
N HIS A 49 8.44 4.59 -0.35
CA HIS A 49 7.88 4.85 0.97
C HIS A 49 6.58 4.07 1.23
N MET A 50 5.72 3.90 0.22
CA MET A 50 4.50 3.10 0.37
C MET A 50 4.83 1.62 0.56
N VAL A 51 5.78 1.07 -0.21
CA VAL A 51 6.23 -0.33 -0.05
C VAL A 51 6.89 -0.55 1.31
N ASP A 52 7.76 0.37 1.72
CA ASP A 52 8.41 0.33 3.04
C ASP A 52 7.37 0.37 4.17
N SER A 53 6.38 1.26 4.07
CA SER A 53 5.30 1.35 5.05
C SER A 53 4.46 0.08 5.13
N ASP A 54 4.09 -0.52 4.01
CA ASP A 54 3.34 -1.78 3.98
C ASP A 54 4.12 -2.91 4.67
N LEU A 55 5.43 -3.02 4.41
CA LEU A 55 6.29 -4.02 5.04
C LEU A 55 6.50 -3.72 6.54
N LEU A 56 6.79 -2.47 6.89
CA LEU A 56 7.00 -2.04 8.28
C LEU A 56 5.77 -2.35 9.15
N TRP A 57 4.57 -2.05 8.65
CA TRP A 57 3.35 -2.32 9.39
C TRP A 57 3.03 -3.80 9.49
N LEU A 58 3.29 -4.58 8.45
CA LEU A 58 3.19 -6.04 8.52
C LEU A 58 4.07 -6.61 9.63
N GLU A 59 5.32 -6.14 9.75
CA GLU A 59 6.23 -6.60 10.80
C GLU A 59 5.77 -6.14 12.19
N ARG A 60 5.23 -4.93 12.32
CA ARG A 60 4.63 -4.44 13.57
C ARG A 60 3.41 -5.26 13.99
N TRP A 61 2.56 -5.66 13.06
CA TRP A 61 1.41 -6.52 13.34
C TRP A 61 1.82 -7.91 13.82
N LYS A 62 3.02 -8.37 13.46
CA LYS A 62 3.64 -9.60 13.97
C LYS A 62 4.37 -9.42 15.29
N GLY A 63 4.32 -8.24 15.90
CA GLY A 63 4.99 -7.92 17.16
C GLY A 63 6.46 -7.49 17.03
N MET A 64 6.97 -7.33 15.80
CA MET A 64 8.31 -6.80 15.54
C MET A 64 8.23 -5.29 15.30
N SER A 65 9.34 -4.57 15.51
CA SER A 65 9.38 -3.11 15.29
C SER A 65 10.71 -2.71 14.66
N PRO A 66 10.96 -3.13 13.42
CA PRO A 66 12.14 -2.68 12.68
C PRO A 66 12.05 -1.16 12.41
N ARG A 67 13.20 -0.50 12.22
CA ARG A 67 13.23 0.95 12.00
C ARG A 67 13.10 1.31 10.53
N ASP A 68 13.94 0.73 9.69
CA ASP A 68 13.99 0.97 8.25
C ASP A 68 14.17 -0.36 7.54
N LEU A 69 13.45 -0.57 6.45
CA LEU A 69 13.39 -1.85 5.76
C LEU A 69 13.76 -1.76 4.29
N ILE A 70 13.51 -0.61 3.65
CA ILE A 70 13.66 -0.45 2.20
C ILE A 70 14.24 0.93 1.90
N ASP A 71 15.36 0.95 1.16
CA ASP A 71 15.90 2.17 0.56
C ASP A 71 15.32 2.36 -0.85
N GLU A 72 15.02 3.62 -1.24
CA GLU A 72 14.50 3.89 -2.59
C GLU A 72 15.50 3.54 -3.69
N GLY A 73 16.79 3.52 -3.39
CA GLY A 73 17.86 3.12 -4.29
C GLY A 73 17.77 1.66 -4.75
N GLU A 74 17.09 0.80 -3.97
CA GLU A 74 16.80 -0.59 -4.34
C GLU A 74 15.91 -0.72 -5.59
N PHE A 75 15.23 0.39 -6.01
CA PHE A 75 14.33 0.39 -7.15
C PHE A 75 14.92 1.11 -8.36
N PRO A 76 15.69 0.40 -9.22
CA PRO A 76 16.23 0.96 -10.45
C PRO A 76 15.13 1.37 -11.44
N ASP A 77 13.96 0.73 -11.40
CA ASP A 77 12.80 0.97 -12.24
C ASP A 77 11.48 0.57 -11.55
N VAL A 78 10.38 0.79 -12.23
CA VAL A 78 9.04 0.46 -11.72
C VAL A 78 8.78 -1.04 -11.64
N VAL A 79 9.47 -1.86 -12.44
CA VAL A 79 9.28 -3.32 -12.44
C VAL A 79 9.81 -3.90 -11.12
N ALA A 80 11.05 -3.54 -10.75
CA ALA A 80 11.64 -3.94 -9.47
C ALA A 80 10.77 -3.53 -8.28
N LEU A 81 10.25 -2.30 -8.29
CA LEU A 81 9.35 -1.81 -7.24
C LEU A 81 8.04 -2.60 -7.18
N ARG A 82 7.39 -2.84 -8.32
CA ARG A 82 6.15 -3.62 -8.40
C ARG A 82 6.35 -5.03 -7.89
N ASP A 83 7.43 -5.68 -8.26
CA ASP A 83 7.70 -7.07 -7.90
C ASP A 83 7.95 -7.18 -6.39
N ARG A 84 8.70 -6.23 -5.81
CA ARG A 84 8.87 -6.13 -4.35
C ARG A 84 7.55 -5.91 -3.63
N TRP A 85 6.73 -4.98 -4.11
CA TRP A 85 5.42 -4.70 -3.50
C TRP A 85 4.49 -5.91 -3.55
N THR A 86 4.44 -6.59 -4.70
CA THR A 86 3.65 -7.83 -4.86
C THR A 86 4.07 -8.90 -3.84
N LEU A 87 5.37 -9.01 -3.53
CA LEU A 87 5.85 -9.94 -2.51
C LEU A 87 5.37 -9.55 -1.11
N VAL A 88 5.46 -8.28 -0.75
CA VAL A 88 4.96 -7.76 0.54
C VAL A 88 3.45 -8.01 0.68
N GLU A 89 2.68 -7.72 -0.36
CA GLU A 89 1.22 -7.96 -0.39
C GLU A 89 0.87 -9.44 -0.21
N LYS A 90 1.60 -10.35 -0.86
CA LYS A 90 1.43 -11.81 -0.67
C LYS A 90 1.71 -12.25 0.76
N HIS A 91 2.79 -11.76 1.37
CA HIS A 91 3.10 -12.08 2.77
C HIS A 91 2.04 -11.53 3.72
N ARG A 92 1.56 -10.31 3.49
CA ARG A 92 0.47 -9.70 4.25
C ARG A 92 -0.83 -10.49 4.14
N ASP A 93 -1.19 -10.87 2.92
CA ASP A 93 -2.41 -11.66 2.67
C ASP A 93 -2.34 -13.04 3.34
N ALA A 94 -1.22 -13.74 3.25
CA ALA A 94 -1.00 -15.02 3.92
C ALA A 94 -1.12 -14.90 5.45
N TRP A 95 -0.49 -13.88 6.03
CA TRP A 95 -0.56 -13.61 7.45
C TRP A 95 -2.00 -13.28 7.89
N PHE A 96 -2.68 -12.38 7.17
CA PHE A 96 -4.04 -11.96 7.49
C PHE A 96 -5.04 -13.12 7.42
N LYS A 97 -4.91 -14.01 6.45
CA LYS A 97 -5.74 -15.22 6.35
C LYS A 97 -5.60 -16.14 7.57
N GLY A 98 -4.41 -16.23 8.12
CA GLY A 98 -4.12 -17.03 9.32
C GLY A 98 -4.69 -16.48 10.63
N LEU A 99 -5.10 -15.18 10.66
CA LEU A 99 -5.68 -14.59 11.87
C LEU A 99 -7.03 -15.22 12.25
N ARG A 100 -7.26 -15.37 13.54
CA ARG A 100 -8.60 -15.64 14.08
C ARG A 100 -9.44 -14.36 14.09
N PRO A 101 -10.76 -14.42 13.92
CA PRO A 101 -11.62 -13.23 13.95
C PRO A 101 -11.48 -12.38 15.23
N SER A 102 -11.22 -12.99 16.39
CA SER A 102 -11.04 -12.27 17.65
C SER A 102 -9.76 -11.43 17.67
N GLU A 103 -8.70 -11.86 16.98
CA GLU A 103 -7.39 -11.21 17.01
C GLU A 103 -7.40 -9.80 16.39
N VAL A 104 -8.37 -9.48 15.55
CA VAL A 104 -8.48 -8.15 14.94
C VAL A 104 -8.76 -7.04 15.96
N SER A 105 -9.31 -7.38 17.12
CA SER A 105 -9.57 -6.43 18.22
C SER A 105 -8.51 -6.46 19.31
N GLU A 106 -7.55 -7.38 19.24
CA GLU A 106 -6.47 -7.46 20.21
C GLU A 106 -5.49 -6.30 20.06
N PRO A 107 -4.94 -5.77 21.17
CA PRO A 107 -3.95 -4.71 21.12
C PRO A 107 -2.63 -5.24 20.58
N VAL A 108 -2.02 -4.47 19.67
CA VAL A 108 -0.68 -4.71 19.15
C VAL A 108 0.26 -3.66 19.70
N GLN A 109 1.30 -4.09 20.37
CA GLN A 109 2.37 -3.22 20.83
C GLN A 109 3.42 -3.03 19.74
N TYR A 110 3.84 -1.79 19.49
CA TYR A 110 4.87 -1.48 18.52
C TYR A 110 5.68 -0.25 18.92
N LYS A 111 6.84 -0.08 18.31
CA LYS A 111 7.67 1.13 18.46
C LYS A 111 7.58 1.98 17.20
N SER A 112 7.43 3.29 17.37
CA SER A 112 7.62 4.27 16.30
C SER A 112 9.09 4.40 15.89
N ARG A 113 9.38 5.06 14.77
CA ARG A 113 10.76 5.24 14.28
C ARG A 113 11.66 5.98 15.27
N ASP A 114 11.11 6.87 16.09
CA ASP A 114 11.81 7.56 17.19
C ASP A 114 11.98 6.70 18.46
N GLY A 115 11.56 5.43 18.43
CA GLY A 115 11.74 4.44 19.49
C GLY A 115 10.68 4.47 20.59
N LYS A 116 9.68 5.35 20.52
CA LYS A 116 8.58 5.40 21.51
C LYS A 116 7.66 4.19 21.35
N SER A 117 7.23 3.65 22.49
CA SER A 117 6.27 2.54 22.53
C SER A 117 4.84 3.03 22.39
N HIS A 118 4.06 2.31 21.62
CA HIS A 118 2.66 2.57 21.36
C HIS A 118 1.88 1.25 21.40
N GLU A 119 0.57 1.37 21.58
CA GLU A 119 -0.36 0.26 21.53
C GLU A 119 -1.66 0.71 20.86
N ALA A 120 -2.21 -0.13 20.01
CA ALA A 120 -3.53 0.08 19.44
C ALA A 120 -4.13 -1.26 18.98
N PRO A 121 -5.47 -1.39 18.93
CA PRO A 121 -6.12 -2.56 18.36
C PRO A 121 -5.68 -2.79 16.91
N LEU A 122 -5.49 -4.06 16.53
CA LEU A 122 -5.01 -4.41 15.19
C LEU A 122 -5.86 -3.79 14.07
N TYR A 123 -7.20 -3.77 14.23
CA TYR A 123 -8.09 -3.19 13.21
C TYR A 123 -7.77 -1.72 12.93
N GLN A 124 -7.44 -0.91 13.96
CA GLN A 124 -7.09 0.50 13.78
C GLN A 124 -5.76 0.66 13.03
N LEU A 125 -4.80 -0.23 13.28
CA LEU A 125 -3.52 -0.21 12.58
C LEU A 125 -3.65 -0.62 11.12
N ILE A 126 -4.57 -1.54 10.80
CA ILE A 126 -4.90 -1.91 9.41
C ILE A 126 -5.59 -0.72 8.72
N GLU A 127 -6.58 -0.08 9.35
CA GLU A 127 -7.24 1.11 8.83
C GLU A 127 -6.24 2.25 8.57
N HIS A 128 -5.28 2.43 9.49
CA HIS A 128 -4.20 3.40 9.30
C HIS A 128 -3.44 3.14 7.99
N VAL A 129 -3.02 1.90 7.72
CA VAL A 129 -2.28 1.55 6.48
C VAL A 129 -3.12 1.81 5.24
N VAL A 130 -4.40 1.46 5.25
CA VAL A 130 -5.34 1.71 4.14
C VAL A 130 -5.47 3.21 3.86
N ASN A 131 -5.65 4.01 4.92
CA ASN A 131 -5.75 5.47 4.82
C ASN A 131 -4.44 6.12 4.36
N HIS A 132 -3.31 5.69 4.91
CA HIS A 132 -1.97 6.13 4.52
C HIS A 132 -1.70 5.85 3.04
N SER A 133 -2.03 4.67 2.56
CA SER A 133 -1.91 4.33 1.13
C SER A 133 -2.79 5.23 0.26
N THR A 134 -4.01 5.56 0.69
CA THR A 134 -4.91 6.48 -0.03
C THR A 134 -4.32 7.89 -0.12
N TYR A 135 -3.75 8.40 0.97
CA TYR A 135 -3.07 9.69 0.99
C TYR A 135 -1.93 9.76 -0.03
N HIS A 136 -1.04 8.75 -0.03
CA HIS A 136 0.09 8.72 -0.95
C HIS A 136 -0.30 8.47 -2.40
N ARG A 137 -1.35 7.69 -2.70
CA ARG A 137 -1.90 7.59 -4.06
C ARG A 137 -2.38 8.94 -4.59
N GLY A 138 -2.93 9.80 -3.75
CA GLY A 138 -3.25 11.19 -4.11
C GLY A 138 -2.00 12.00 -4.49
N GLN A 139 -0.91 11.85 -3.75
CA GLN A 139 0.38 12.47 -4.09
C GLN A 139 0.92 11.95 -5.43
N ILE A 140 0.95 10.63 -5.65
CA ILE A 140 1.36 10.02 -6.93
C ILE A 140 0.52 10.58 -8.08
N THR A 141 -0.79 10.68 -7.93
CA THR A 141 -1.68 11.26 -8.95
C THR A 141 -1.30 12.71 -9.29
N THR A 142 -0.96 13.51 -8.29
CA THR A 142 -0.49 14.89 -8.49
C THR A 142 0.86 14.94 -9.20
N LEU A 143 1.81 14.08 -8.83
CA LEU A 143 3.12 14.00 -9.46
C LEU A 143 3.01 13.55 -10.93
N LEU A 144 2.17 12.57 -11.24
CA LEU A 144 1.89 12.16 -12.62
C LEU A 144 1.35 13.32 -13.48
N ARG A 145 0.39 14.09 -12.95
CA ARG A 145 -0.14 15.29 -13.64
C ARG A 145 0.96 16.33 -13.90
N LYS A 146 1.84 16.58 -12.95
CA LYS A 146 2.95 17.55 -13.10
C LYS A 146 3.92 17.20 -14.24
N ILE A 147 4.07 15.93 -14.58
CA ILE A 147 4.90 15.48 -15.73
C ILE A 147 4.08 15.22 -17.00
N GLY A 148 2.79 15.58 -17.03
CA GLY A 148 1.93 15.37 -18.19
C GLY A 148 1.49 13.92 -18.43
N ALA A 149 1.73 13.01 -17.49
CA ALA A 149 1.36 11.62 -17.61
C ALA A 149 -0.14 11.39 -17.35
N LYS A 150 -0.68 10.31 -17.91
CA LYS A 150 -2.06 9.87 -17.64
C LYS A 150 -2.23 9.53 -16.15
N THR A 151 -3.42 9.74 -15.65
CA THR A 151 -3.80 9.33 -14.28
C THR A 151 -4.97 8.36 -14.33
N VAL A 152 -5.18 7.65 -13.22
CA VAL A 152 -6.29 6.71 -13.05
C VAL A 152 -7.01 7.02 -11.74
N ALA A 153 -8.33 6.80 -11.73
CA ALA A 153 -9.10 6.89 -10.49
C ALA A 153 -8.90 5.61 -9.66
N THR A 154 -8.73 5.79 -8.35
CA THR A 154 -8.54 4.69 -7.38
C THR A 154 -9.63 4.69 -6.30
N ASP A 155 -10.79 5.30 -6.57
CA ASP A 155 -11.90 5.38 -5.63
C ASP A 155 -12.46 3.99 -5.31
N MET A 156 -12.77 3.75 -4.06
CA MET A 156 -13.30 2.47 -3.58
C MET A 156 -14.62 2.08 -4.27
N VAL A 157 -15.46 3.06 -4.59
CA VAL A 157 -16.72 2.80 -5.30
C VAL A 157 -16.51 2.24 -6.72
N ILE A 158 -15.38 2.57 -7.37
CA ILE A 158 -15.02 2.01 -8.68
C ILE A 158 -14.63 0.55 -8.51
N TRP A 159 -13.80 0.25 -7.51
CA TRP A 159 -13.42 -1.12 -7.17
C TRP A 159 -14.63 -2.01 -6.89
N ASP A 160 -15.58 -1.53 -6.06
CA ASP A 160 -16.83 -2.25 -5.76
C ASP A 160 -17.64 -2.57 -7.02
N ARG A 161 -17.75 -1.61 -7.94
CA ARG A 161 -18.46 -1.83 -9.20
C ARG A 161 -17.77 -2.86 -10.10
N GLU A 162 -16.44 -2.78 -10.19
CA GLU A 162 -15.64 -3.75 -10.97
C GLU A 162 -15.72 -5.16 -10.36
N ALA A 163 -15.69 -5.28 -9.03
CA ALA A 163 -15.84 -6.55 -8.34
C ALA A 163 -17.21 -7.22 -8.61
N LYS A 164 -18.29 -6.45 -8.53
CA LYS A 164 -19.65 -6.93 -8.84
C LYS A 164 -19.80 -7.40 -10.29
N ILE A 165 -19.20 -6.69 -11.25
CA ILE A 165 -19.21 -7.09 -12.67
C ILE A 165 -18.45 -8.40 -12.87
N LYS A 166 -17.29 -8.57 -12.22
CA LYS A 166 -16.50 -9.81 -12.29
C LYS A 166 -17.24 -11.01 -11.69
N ALA A 167 -17.93 -10.82 -10.56
CA ALA A 167 -18.74 -11.88 -9.95
C ALA A 167 -19.83 -12.38 -10.90
N LYS A 168 -20.64 -11.48 -11.45
CA LYS A 168 -21.71 -11.82 -12.42
C LYS A 168 -21.21 -12.58 -13.65
N ARG A 169 -19.99 -12.27 -14.15
CA ARG A 169 -19.39 -12.96 -15.30
C ARG A 169 -18.87 -14.37 -15.01
N ARG A 170 -18.77 -14.77 -13.74
CA ARG A 170 -18.32 -16.11 -13.32
C ARG A 170 -19.51 -17.05 -13.06
N GLU A 171 -20.69 -16.46 -12.86
CA GLU A 171 -21.94 -17.17 -12.56
C GLU A 171 -22.79 -17.45 -13.82
N GLY A 172 -22.47 -16.82 -14.94
CA GLY A 172 -23.11 -17.02 -16.25
C GLY A 172 -22.20 -17.67 -17.29
#